data_5acf54e4d7b453b229ae8c14f19eb371
#
_entry.id   5acf54e4d7b453b229ae8c14f19eb371
#
_cell.length_a   1.000
_cell.length_b   1.000
_cell.length_c   1.000
_cell.angle_alpha   90.00
_cell.angle_beta   90.00
_cell.angle_gamma   90.00
#
_symmetry.space_group_name_H-M   'P 1'
#
loop_
_entity.id
_entity.type
_entity.pdbx_description
1 polymer ?
#
loop_
_entity_poly.entity_id
_entity_poly.type
_entity_poly.pdbx_seq_one_letter_code
_entity_poly.pdbx_strand_id
1 'polypeptide(L)'
;MQNLIFSLNATLPVFLVMVAGYALGQWGFLPPEFCRASDKLTFKITLPIMLFLDMGSVDILHDFQPKFVLFCFGATLIGILVVWAGAKRFLKDKSLVGEFVQAGYRSSAAVLGVAFIQNIYGNAGMAPLMILGSVPLFNIFAVLILMLESPQQRGIPTPKQLLRGVATNPILLGIVSGTVYALLPFTLPAVLTKTLSNIASVTTPLALLSIGASFEGAKAIKKLGPTLAAAFIKTVGLAAVFLPCAVALGFRNEELIALLIMLGSPTTPSSYVMAKNMGHEGVLTASCVAATTLFSALSLTFWIFVLRSGGYIA
;
A
#
# COMPACT_ATOMS: atom_id res chain seq x y z
N MET A 1 -10.25 8.10 -23.21
CA MET A 1 -9.51 6.91 -23.71
C MET A 1 -8.06 6.90 -23.23
N GLN A 2 -7.30 7.98 -23.33
CA GLN A 2 -5.90 8.05 -22.87
C GLN A 2 -5.70 7.67 -21.39
N ASN A 3 -6.55 8.18 -20.49
CA ASN A 3 -6.45 7.86 -19.04
C ASN A 3 -6.67 6.38 -18.74
N LEU A 4 -7.58 5.70 -19.48
CA LEU A 4 -7.80 4.26 -19.33
C LEU A 4 -6.59 3.47 -19.82
N ILE A 5 -6.05 3.80 -20.99
CA ILE A 5 -4.85 3.15 -21.53
C ILE A 5 -3.68 3.33 -20.55
N PHE A 6 -3.51 4.52 -20.01
CA PHE A 6 -2.47 4.79 -19.03
C PHE A 6 -2.68 3.97 -17.74
N SER A 7 -3.90 3.96 -17.17
CA SER A 7 -4.22 3.17 -15.98
C SER A 7 -3.98 1.68 -16.21
N LEU A 8 -4.32 1.15 -17.39
CA LEU A 8 -4.04 -0.23 -17.77
C LEU A 8 -2.54 -0.48 -17.90
N ASN A 9 -1.79 0.41 -18.53
CA ASN A 9 -0.34 0.28 -18.67
C ASN A 9 0.38 0.30 -17.30
N ALA A 10 -0.15 1.01 -16.32
CA ALA A 10 0.41 1.06 -14.96
C ALA A 10 0.04 -0.19 -14.12
N THR A 11 -1.15 -0.76 -14.31
CA THR A 11 -1.66 -1.83 -13.44
C THR A 11 -1.52 -3.22 -14.05
N LEU A 12 -1.65 -3.37 -15.37
CA LEU A 12 -1.57 -4.65 -16.05
C LEU A 12 -0.21 -5.35 -15.87
N PRO A 13 0.96 -4.68 -15.94
CA PRO A 13 2.24 -5.32 -15.66
C PRO A 13 2.31 -5.94 -14.26
N VAL A 14 1.76 -5.26 -13.26
CA VAL A 14 1.69 -5.77 -11.88
C VAL A 14 0.89 -7.07 -11.82
N PHE A 15 -0.26 -7.11 -12.49
CA PHE A 15 -1.09 -8.31 -12.58
C PHE A 15 -0.38 -9.44 -13.37
N LEU A 16 0.27 -9.12 -14.49
CA LEU A 16 0.98 -10.11 -15.30
C LEU A 16 2.16 -10.76 -14.57
N VAL A 17 2.86 -10.04 -13.70
CA VAL A 17 3.90 -10.62 -12.84
C VAL A 17 3.29 -11.64 -11.85
N MET A 18 2.10 -11.38 -11.30
CA MET A 18 1.41 -12.38 -10.45
C MET A 18 1.00 -13.60 -11.26
N VAL A 19 0.49 -13.43 -12.49
CA VAL A 19 0.17 -14.55 -13.40
C VAL A 19 1.42 -15.36 -13.73
N ALA A 20 2.54 -14.71 -14.01
CA ALA A 20 3.82 -15.38 -14.22
C ALA A 20 4.26 -16.15 -12.96
N GLY A 21 4.13 -15.56 -11.77
CA GLY A 21 4.38 -16.21 -10.50
C GLY A 21 3.53 -17.48 -10.33
N TYR A 22 2.24 -17.41 -10.64
CA TYR A 22 1.33 -18.55 -10.61
C TYR A 22 1.79 -19.67 -11.55
N ALA A 23 2.08 -19.34 -12.83
CA ALA A 23 2.58 -20.31 -13.80
C ALA A 23 3.88 -20.97 -13.35
N LEU A 24 4.87 -20.18 -12.90
CA LEU A 24 6.15 -20.68 -12.38
C LEU A 24 5.97 -21.55 -11.13
N GLY A 25 5.00 -21.23 -10.25
CA GLY A 25 4.64 -22.06 -9.11
C GLY A 25 4.07 -23.41 -9.55
N GLN A 26 3.15 -23.43 -10.53
CA GLN A 26 2.58 -24.67 -11.08
C GLN A 26 3.63 -25.54 -11.77
N TRP A 27 4.62 -24.97 -12.42
CA TRP A 27 5.72 -25.68 -13.06
C TRP A 27 6.83 -26.11 -12.08
N GLY A 28 6.69 -25.77 -10.78
CA GLY A 28 7.66 -26.17 -9.74
C GLY A 28 8.94 -25.32 -9.67
N PHE A 29 9.07 -24.26 -10.50
CA PHE A 29 10.22 -23.33 -10.42
C PHE A 29 10.21 -22.47 -9.15
N LEU A 30 9.02 -22.17 -8.61
CA LEU A 30 8.85 -21.41 -7.37
C LEU A 30 8.19 -22.30 -6.30
N PRO A 31 8.96 -23.19 -5.66
CA PRO A 31 8.41 -24.06 -4.63
C PRO A 31 8.04 -23.28 -3.35
N PRO A 32 7.21 -23.84 -2.45
CA PRO A 32 6.78 -23.16 -1.22
C PRO A 32 7.94 -22.69 -0.33
N GLU A 33 9.07 -23.39 -0.36
CA GLU A 33 10.30 -23.01 0.38
C GLU A 33 10.89 -21.70 -0.15
N PHE A 34 10.95 -21.57 -1.47
CA PHE A 34 11.39 -20.33 -2.12
C PHE A 34 10.47 -19.17 -1.76
N CYS A 35 9.15 -19.34 -1.86
CA CYS A 35 8.18 -18.30 -1.51
C CYS A 35 8.36 -17.85 -0.06
N ARG A 36 8.52 -18.80 0.89
CA ARG A 36 8.77 -18.45 2.30
C ARG A 36 10.09 -17.70 2.52
N ALA A 37 11.16 -18.11 1.84
CA ALA A 37 12.46 -17.43 1.92
C ALA A 37 12.39 -16.03 1.30
N SER A 38 11.73 -15.90 0.15
CA SER A 38 11.47 -14.66 -0.56
C SER A 38 10.66 -13.67 0.29
N ASP A 39 9.54 -14.11 0.87
CA ASP A 39 8.70 -13.28 1.74
C ASP A 39 9.48 -12.80 2.97
N LYS A 40 10.33 -13.65 3.57
CA LYS A 40 11.18 -13.29 4.70
C LYS A 40 12.26 -12.28 4.31
N LEU A 41 12.92 -12.46 3.16
CA LEU A 41 13.90 -11.53 2.62
C LEU A 41 13.25 -10.16 2.36
N THR A 42 12.09 -10.19 1.71
CA THR A 42 11.32 -8.98 1.42
C THR A 42 10.93 -8.25 2.71
N PHE A 43 10.38 -8.95 3.67
CA PHE A 43 9.95 -8.34 4.95
C PHE A 43 11.10 -7.75 5.75
N LYS A 44 12.26 -8.46 5.81
CA LYS A 44 13.37 -8.09 6.72
C LYS A 44 14.38 -7.14 6.10
N ILE A 45 14.51 -7.11 4.78
CA ILE A 45 15.61 -6.41 4.10
C ILE A 45 15.09 -5.47 3.02
N THR A 46 14.48 -5.99 1.94
CA THR A 46 14.25 -5.15 0.76
C THR A 46 13.14 -4.14 0.97
N LEU A 47 12.06 -4.48 1.68
CA LEU A 47 10.97 -3.56 2.01
C LEU A 47 11.39 -2.46 3.01
N PRO A 48 12.12 -2.73 4.10
CA PRO A 48 12.70 -1.67 4.93
C PRO A 48 13.60 -0.69 4.17
N ILE A 49 14.45 -1.20 3.27
CA ILE A 49 15.33 -0.36 2.43
C ILE A 49 14.48 0.49 1.47
N MET A 50 13.47 -0.09 0.84
CA MET A 50 12.56 0.65 -0.03
C MET A 50 11.89 1.81 0.71
N LEU A 51 11.35 1.54 1.91
CA LEU A 51 10.69 2.56 2.72
C LEU A 51 11.66 3.61 3.29
N PHE A 52 12.91 3.22 3.58
CA PHE A 52 13.97 4.16 3.91
C PHE A 52 14.23 5.16 2.76
N LEU A 53 14.34 4.67 1.53
CA LEU A 53 14.54 5.52 0.36
C LEU A 53 13.31 6.39 0.07
N ASP A 54 12.11 5.82 0.15
CA ASP A 54 10.85 6.56 -0.07
C ASP A 54 10.73 7.74 0.91
N MET A 55 11.00 7.51 2.20
CA MET A 55 10.96 8.57 3.21
C MET A 55 12.11 9.55 3.07
N GLY A 56 13.31 9.05 2.74
CA GLY A 56 14.50 9.85 2.59
C GLY A 56 14.52 10.76 1.35
N SER A 57 13.62 10.50 0.38
CA SER A 57 13.50 11.34 -0.82
C SER A 57 12.58 12.56 -0.67
N VAL A 58 11.89 12.68 0.47
CA VAL A 58 10.95 13.78 0.71
C VAL A 58 11.71 15.02 1.18
N ASP A 59 11.60 16.14 0.46
CA ASP A 59 12.10 17.44 0.93
C ASP A 59 11.10 18.05 1.92
N ILE A 60 11.27 17.69 3.20
CA ILE A 60 10.39 18.12 4.28
C ILE A 60 10.55 19.62 4.58
N LEU A 61 11.74 20.20 4.29
CA LEU A 61 12.07 21.55 4.74
C LEU A 61 11.64 22.64 3.75
N HIS A 62 11.63 22.35 2.46
CA HIS A 62 11.40 23.37 1.42
C HIS A 62 10.00 23.35 0.83
N ASP A 63 9.37 22.17 0.67
CA ASP A 63 8.08 22.02 -0.02
C ASP A 63 6.90 21.73 0.92
N PHE A 64 7.08 21.87 2.25
CA PHE A 64 6.08 21.47 3.23
C PHE A 64 4.79 22.31 3.12
N GLN A 65 3.68 21.64 2.81
CA GLN A 65 2.34 22.22 2.79
C GLN A 65 1.50 21.63 3.94
N PRO A 66 1.41 22.31 5.09
CA PRO A 66 0.77 21.74 6.30
C PRO A 66 -0.67 21.30 6.08
N LYS A 67 -1.44 22.10 5.36
CA LYS A 67 -2.87 21.81 5.08
C LYS A 67 -3.04 20.50 4.33
N PHE A 68 -2.22 20.25 3.30
CA PHE A 68 -2.29 19.05 2.49
C PHE A 68 -1.81 17.80 3.27
N VAL A 69 -0.67 17.92 3.97
CA VAL A 69 -0.12 16.81 4.78
C VAL A 69 -1.08 16.44 5.91
N LEU A 70 -1.67 17.42 6.60
CA LEU A 70 -2.65 17.17 7.66
C LEU A 70 -3.92 16.51 7.11
N PHE A 71 -4.37 16.89 5.91
CA PHE A 71 -5.49 16.21 5.28
C PHE A 71 -5.15 14.76 4.92
N CYS A 72 -3.98 14.50 4.32
CA CYS A 72 -3.51 13.14 4.03
C CYS A 72 -3.44 12.29 5.30
N PHE A 73 -2.88 12.85 6.38
CA PHE A 73 -2.80 12.20 7.68
C PHE A 73 -4.20 11.90 8.26
N GLY A 74 -5.08 12.91 8.31
CA GLY A 74 -6.43 12.79 8.86
C GLY A 74 -7.30 11.81 8.07
N ALA A 75 -7.32 11.91 6.74
CA ALA A 75 -8.07 11.02 5.87
C ALA A 75 -7.58 9.56 6.00
N THR A 76 -6.25 9.38 6.07
CA THR A 76 -5.65 8.05 6.29
C THR A 76 -6.03 7.49 7.65
N LEU A 77 -5.87 8.25 8.72
CA LEU A 77 -6.17 7.80 10.09
C LEU A 77 -7.65 7.44 10.25
N ILE A 78 -8.55 8.34 9.83
CA ILE A 78 -9.99 8.11 9.88
C ILE A 78 -10.38 6.90 9.03
N GLY A 79 -9.84 6.80 7.80
CA GLY A 79 -10.08 5.66 6.91
C GLY A 79 -9.68 4.33 7.55
N ILE A 80 -8.50 4.25 8.17
CA ILE A 80 -8.03 3.07 8.89
C ILE A 80 -9.00 2.70 10.02
N LEU A 81 -9.34 3.66 10.88
CA LEU A 81 -10.19 3.42 12.05
C LEU A 81 -11.61 2.99 11.66
N VAL A 82 -12.18 3.61 10.63
CA VAL A 82 -13.52 3.26 10.12
C VAL A 82 -13.52 1.86 9.51
N VAL A 83 -12.52 1.54 8.67
CA VAL A 83 -12.41 0.20 8.07
C VAL A 83 -12.18 -0.86 9.15
N TRP A 84 -11.37 -0.56 10.18
CA TRP A 84 -11.12 -1.49 11.29
C TRP A 84 -12.37 -1.71 12.15
N ALA A 85 -13.05 -0.64 12.55
CA ALA A 85 -14.31 -0.75 13.30
C ALA A 85 -15.38 -1.51 12.50
N GLY A 86 -15.51 -1.22 11.21
CA GLY A 86 -16.40 -1.93 10.30
C GLY A 86 -16.06 -3.42 10.17
N ALA A 87 -14.78 -3.75 9.99
CA ALA A 87 -14.33 -5.14 9.92
C ALA A 87 -14.64 -5.90 11.21
N LYS A 88 -14.36 -5.31 12.37
CA LYS A 88 -14.69 -5.93 13.68
C LYS A 88 -16.19 -6.15 13.86
N ARG A 89 -17.02 -5.25 13.34
CA ARG A 89 -18.48 -5.34 13.49
C ARG A 89 -19.13 -6.31 12.52
N PHE A 90 -18.71 -6.31 11.24
CA PHE A 90 -19.47 -6.96 10.16
C PHE A 90 -18.83 -8.26 9.64
N LEU A 91 -17.51 -8.48 9.79
CA LEU A 91 -16.91 -9.75 9.38
C LEU A 91 -17.35 -10.88 10.32
N LYS A 92 -17.87 -11.97 9.72
CA LYS A 92 -18.25 -13.18 10.46
C LYS A 92 -16.99 -13.91 10.98
N ASP A 93 -16.01 -14.08 10.12
CA ASP A 93 -14.73 -14.69 10.47
C ASP A 93 -13.75 -13.63 10.98
N LYS A 94 -13.55 -13.62 12.30
CA LYS A 94 -12.67 -12.64 12.96
C LYS A 94 -11.19 -12.86 12.66
N SER A 95 -10.78 -14.04 12.23
CA SER A 95 -9.40 -14.31 11.83
C SER A 95 -8.96 -13.52 10.59
N LEU A 96 -9.92 -13.04 9.80
CA LEU A 96 -9.69 -12.26 8.60
C LEU A 96 -9.57 -10.75 8.87
N VAL A 97 -9.88 -10.26 10.09
CA VAL A 97 -9.94 -8.82 10.39
C VAL A 97 -8.62 -8.13 10.05
N GLY A 98 -7.49 -8.67 10.48
CA GLY A 98 -6.17 -8.06 10.22
C GLY A 98 -5.87 -7.90 8.74
N GLU A 99 -6.06 -8.98 7.96
CA GLU A 99 -5.85 -8.96 6.51
C GLU A 99 -6.84 -8.03 5.79
N PHE A 100 -8.12 -8.09 6.15
CA PHE A 100 -9.18 -7.28 5.57
C PHE A 100 -8.93 -5.78 5.74
N VAL A 101 -8.63 -5.38 6.98
CA VAL A 101 -8.39 -3.97 7.29
C VAL A 101 -7.20 -3.44 6.52
N GLN A 102 -6.07 -4.16 6.57
CA GLN A 102 -4.87 -3.78 5.84
C GLN A 102 -5.12 -3.69 4.33
N ALA A 103 -5.82 -4.66 3.74
CA ALA A 103 -6.17 -4.65 2.32
C ALA A 103 -7.13 -3.51 1.95
N GLY A 104 -8.04 -3.16 2.86
CA GLY A 104 -9.09 -2.15 2.61
C GLY A 104 -8.59 -0.70 2.68
N TYR A 105 -7.48 -0.40 3.39
CA TYR A 105 -6.99 0.98 3.47
C TYR A 105 -5.64 1.21 2.78
N ARG A 106 -4.78 0.22 2.73
CA ARG A 106 -3.38 0.40 2.32
C ARG A 106 -3.22 0.55 0.82
N SER A 107 -2.60 1.65 0.40
CA SER A 107 -2.39 2.00 -0.99
C SER A 107 -0.97 1.73 -1.47
N SER A 108 -0.82 1.47 -2.77
CA SER A 108 0.46 1.48 -3.48
C SER A 108 0.87 2.93 -3.86
N ALA A 109 0.75 3.85 -2.90
CA ALA A 109 0.88 5.29 -3.12
C ALA A 109 2.30 5.69 -3.57
N ALA A 110 3.34 5.13 -2.96
CA ALA A 110 4.73 5.46 -3.32
C ALA A 110 5.09 4.98 -4.74
N VAL A 111 4.70 3.77 -5.12
CA VAL A 111 5.09 3.18 -6.41
C VAL A 111 4.23 3.73 -7.55
N LEU A 112 2.90 3.65 -7.41
CA LEU A 112 1.98 4.08 -8.47
C LEU A 112 1.72 5.59 -8.43
N GLY A 113 1.76 6.21 -7.24
CA GLY A 113 1.44 7.64 -7.07
C GLY A 113 2.38 8.53 -7.84
N VAL A 114 3.67 8.36 -7.64
CA VAL A 114 4.70 9.14 -8.36
C VAL A 114 4.56 8.95 -9.87
N ALA A 115 4.43 7.70 -10.35
CA ALA A 115 4.29 7.40 -11.77
C ALA A 115 3.03 8.04 -12.40
N PHE A 116 1.90 8.02 -11.69
CA PHE A 116 0.65 8.63 -12.15
C PHE A 116 0.77 10.15 -12.23
N ILE A 117 1.30 10.79 -11.20
CA ILE A 117 1.44 12.26 -11.16
C ILE A 117 2.44 12.72 -12.22
N GLN A 118 3.58 12.03 -12.35
CA GLN A 118 4.57 12.32 -13.38
C GLN A 118 4.01 12.19 -14.81
N ASN A 119 3.15 11.21 -15.04
CA ASN A 119 2.54 11.04 -16.36
C ASN A 119 1.53 12.14 -16.71
N ILE A 120 0.78 12.63 -15.72
CA ILE A 120 -0.25 13.67 -15.95
C ILE A 120 0.37 15.06 -16.00
N TYR A 121 1.32 15.35 -15.12
CA TYR A 121 1.86 16.70 -14.91
C TYR A 121 3.34 16.88 -15.32
N GLY A 122 4.04 15.80 -15.67
CA GLY A 122 5.45 15.85 -16.06
C GLY A 122 6.45 15.96 -14.90
N ASN A 123 5.97 16.00 -13.65
CA ASN A 123 6.79 16.10 -12.43
C ASN A 123 6.25 15.23 -11.30
N ALA A 124 6.97 15.14 -10.18
CA ALA A 124 6.52 14.36 -9.02
C ALA A 124 5.37 15.04 -8.23
N GLY A 125 5.14 16.35 -8.45
CA GLY A 125 4.07 17.14 -7.87
C GLY A 125 3.91 16.95 -6.37
N MET A 126 2.69 16.69 -5.94
CA MET A 126 2.33 16.52 -4.53
C MET A 126 2.60 15.10 -3.99
N ALA A 127 3.19 14.18 -4.79
CA ALA A 127 3.44 12.80 -4.36
C ALA A 127 4.33 12.70 -3.10
N PRO A 128 5.45 13.42 -2.96
CA PRO A 128 6.29 13.34 -1.77
C PRO A 128 5.53 13.72 -0.49
N LEU A 129 4.73 14.79 -0.52
CA LEU A 129 3.94 15.24 0.62
C LEU A 129 2.79 14.27 0.97
N MET A 130 2.17 13.68 -0.04
CA MET A 130 1.20 12.60 0.14
C MET A 130 1.85 11.38 0.83
N ILE A 131 3.04 10.99 0.40
CA ILE A 131 3.81 9.89 0.99
C ILE A 131 4.10 10.20 2.46
N LEU A 132 4.60 11.39 2.77
CA LEU A 132 4.89 11.84 4.14
C LEU A 132 3.64 11.78 5.03
N GLY A 133 2.49 12.23 4.55
CA GLY A 133 1.24 12.27 5.32
C GLY A 133 0.57 10.91 5.50
N SER A 134 0.82 9.93 4.63
CA SER A 134 0.06 8.67 4.63
C SER A 134 0.89 7.42 4.91
N VAL A 135 2.07 7.27 4.30
CA VAL A 135 2.85 6.01 4.35
C VAL A 135 3.33 5.62 5.74
N PRO A 136 3.77 6.54 6.62
CA PRO A 136 4.06 6.19 8.01
C PRO A 136 2.86 5.56 8.72
N LEU A 137 1.66 6.16 8.57
CA LEU A 137 0.43 5.62 9.15
C LEU A 137 0.07 4.25 8.57
N PHE A 138 0.16 4.08 7.24
CA PHE A 138 -0.10 2.80 6.60
C PHE A 138 0.72 1.67 7.22
N ASN A 139 1.98 1.92 7.52
CA ASN A 139 2.87 0.89 8.04
C ASN A 139 2.77 0.69 9.56
N ILE A 140 2.65 1.78 10.33
CA ILE A 140 2.46 1.70 11.79
C ILE A 140 1.17 0.93 12.09
N PHE A 141 0.06 1.32 11.49
CA PHE A 141 -1.22 0.65 11.70
C PHE A 141 -1.26 -0.77 11.11
N ALA A 142 -0.55 -1.05 10.00
CA ALA A 142 -0.43 -2.41 9.52
C ALA A 142 0.22 -3.33 10.56
N VAL A 143 1.33 -2.90 11.16
CA VAL A 143 2.00 -3.66 12.22
C VAL A 143 1.10 -3.83 13.43
N LEU A 144 0.49 -2.75 13.91
CA LEU A 144 -0.38 -2.77 15.08
C LEU A 144 -1.60 -3.69 14.87
N ILE A 145 -2.29 -3.54 13.74
CA ILE A 145 -3.51 -4.29 13.43
C ILE A 145 -3.18 -5.77 13.22
N LEU A 146 -2.13 -6.10 12.47
CA LEU A 146 -1.73 -7.49 12.27
C LEU A 146 -1.28 -8.15 13.58
N MET A 147 -0.68 -7.41 14.51
CA MET A 147 -0.36 -7.92 15.84
C MET A 147 -1.61 -8.12 16.70
N LEU A 148 -2.51 -7.15 16.73
CA LEU A 148 -3.71 -7.17 17.58
C LEU A 148 -4.75 -8.19 17.10
N GLU A 149 -4.86 -8.38 15.80
CA GLU A 149 -5.84 -9.28 15.15
C GLU A 149 -5.19 -10.58 14.67
N SER A 150 -4.01 -10.95 15.20
CA SER A 150 -3.32 -12.19 14.80
C SER A 150 -4.10 -13.44 15.24
N PRO A 151 -4.42 -14.35 14.31
CA PRO A 151 -5.13 -15.60 14.65
C PRO A 151 -4.37 -16.52 15.60
N GLN A 152 -3.04 -16.37 15.66
CA GLN A 152 -2.16 -17.20 16.51
C GLN A 152 -2.03 -16.65 17.93
N GLN A 153 -2.49 -15.44 18.19
CA GLN A 153 -2.31 -14.79 19.48
C GLN A 153 -3.37 -15.24 20.48
N ARG A 154 -2.92 -15.82 21.59
CA ARG A 154 -3.77 -16.16 22.74
C ARG A 154 -3.84 -14.97 23.69
N GLY A 155 -4.90 -14.17 23.59
CA GLY A 155 -5.16 -13.01 24.46
C GLY A 155 -4.70 -11.67 23.87
N ILE A 156 -5.04 -10.57 24.58
CA ILE A 156 -4.69 -9.21 24.17
C ILE A 156 -3.21 -8.96 24.51
N PRO A 157 -2.37 -8.51 23.52
CA PRO A 157 -0.97 -8.19 23.78
C PRO A 157 -0.84 -7.10 24.83
N THR A 158 0.12 -7.24 25.74
CA THR A 158 0.42 -6.19 26.71
C THR A 158 0.98 -4.95 25.98
N PRO A 159 0.80 -3.72 26.53
CA PRO A 159 1.38 -2.51 25.94
C PRO A 159 2.90 -2.62 25.71
N LYS A 160 3.62 -3.32 26.59
CA LYS A 160 5.06 -3.58 26.44
C LYS A 160 5.37 -4.47 25.25
N GLN A 161 4.56 -5.49 24.98
CA GLN A 161 4.71 -6.37 23.82
C GLN A 161 4.42 -5.62 22.52
N LEU A 162 3.37 -4.79 22.50
CA LEU A 162 3.05 -3.93 21.36
C LEU A 162 4.18 -2.94 21.07
N LEU A 163 4.65 -2.23 22.10
CA LEU A 163 5.76 -1.27 21.94
C LEU A 163 7.03 -1.97 21.43
N ARG A 164 7.38 -3.12 22.01
CA ARG A 164 8.53 -3.90 21.55
C ARG A 164 8.34 -4.37 20.10
N GLY A 165 7.16 -4.89 19.74
CA GLY A 165 6.86 -5.33 18.38
C GLY A 165 6.97 -4.22 17.36
N VAL A 166 6.49 -3.01 17.71
CA VAL A 166 6.63 -1.80 16.89
C VAL A 166 8.11 -1.38 16.80
N ALA A 167 8.81 -1.25 17.92
CA ALA A 167 10.18 -0.75 17.98
C ALA A 167 11.21 -1.69 17.33
N THR A 168 10.93 -3.00 17.25
CA THR A 168 11.83 -3.98 16.62
C THR A 168 11.38 -4.38 15.21
N ASN A 169 10.30 -3.80 14.70
CA ASN A 169 9.81 -4.12 13.36
C ASN A 169 10.72 -3.51 12.30
N PRO A 170 11.32 -4.32 11.40
CA PRO A 170 12.27 -3.83 10.41
C PRO A 170 11.67 -2.78 9.46
N ILE A 171 10.37 -2.88 9.17
CA ILE A 171 9.65 -1.92 8.31
C ILE A 171 9.58 -0.55 8.97
N LEU A 172 9.23 -0.50 10.27
CA LEU A 172 9.14 0.75 11.00
C LEU A 172 10.52 1.36 11.24
N LEU A 173 11.55 0.54 11.44
CA LEU A 173 12.94 1.00 11.50
C LEU A 173 13.38 1.64 10.17
N GLY A 174 13.00 1.06 9.03
CA GLY A 174 13.23 1.63 7.70
C GLY A 174 12.58 3.02 7.54
N ILE A 175 11.32 3.16 7.93
CA ILE A 175 10.58 4.44 7.87
C ILE A 175 11.23 5.48 8.77
N VAL A 176 11.48 5.15 10.04
CA VAL A 176 12.04 6.10 11.01
C VAL A 176 13.44 6.54 10.56
N SER A 177 14.30 5.61 10.15
CA SER A 177 15.64 5.95 9.67
C SER A 177 15.62 6.78 8.39
N GLY A 178 14.69 6.51 7.45
CA GLY A 178 14.51 7.31 6.25
C GLY A 178 13.99 8.72 6.55
N THR A 179 13.04 8.86 7.47
CA THR A 179 12.54 10.16 7.91
C THR A 179 13.65 10.98 8.63
N VAL A 180 14.42 10.32 9.50
CA VAL A 180 15.57 10.98 10.16
C VAL A 180 16.59 11.41 9.11
N TYR A 181 16.89 10.55 8.14
CA TYR A 181 17.81 10.89 7.04
C TYR A 181 17.34 12.11 6.23
N ALA A 182 16.05 12.21 5.93
CA ALA A 182 15.46 13.35 5.21
C ALA A 182 15.61 14.70 5.95
N LEU A 183 15.78 14.66 7.27
CA LEU A 183 15.97 15.86 8.11
C LEU A 183 17.46 16.24 8.28
N LEU A 184 18.38 15.40 7.83
CA LEU A 184 19.82 15.64 8.00
C LEU A 184 20.38 16.41 6.79
N PRO A 185 21.32 17.35 7.03
CA PRO A 185 21.88 18.19 5.96
C PRO A 185 23.01 17.47 5.18
N PHE A 186 22.90 16.16 4.97
CA PHE A 186 23.87 15.42 4.17
C PHE A 186 23.18 14.47 3.20
N THR A 187 23.82 14.18 2.07
CA THR A 187 23.34 13.22 1.08
C THR A 187 24.22 11.98 1.10
N LEU A 188 23.59 10.81 0.97
CA LEU A 188 24.31 9.56 0.81
C LEU A 188 25.16 9.58 -0.46
N PRO A 189 26.39 9.00 -0.43
CA PRO A 189 27.18 8.82 -1.63
C PRO A 189 26.37 8.10 -2.74
N ALA A 190 26.55 8.54 -3.98
CA ALA A 190 25.80 8.01 -5.12
C ALA A 190 25.89 6.47 -5.27
N VAL A 191 27.05 5.89 -4.94
CA VAL A 191 27.27 4.44 -4.93
C VAL A 191 26.35 3.75 -3.93
N LEU A 192 26.23 4.28 -2.70
CA LEU A 192 25.35 3.71 -1.68
C LEU A 192 23.88 3.85 -2.07
N THR A 193 23.46 5.03 -2.51
CA THR A 193 22.08 5.26 -2.97
C THR A 193 21.71 4.31 -4.08
N LYS A 194 22.58 4.13 -5.09
CA LYS A 194 22.36 3.20 -6.20
C LYS A 194 22.29 1.74 -5.73
N THR A 195 23.17 1.35 -4.79
CA THR A 195 23.16 0.00 -4.21
C THR A 195 21.85 -0.28 -3.46
N LEU A 196 21.44 0.64 -2.59
CA LEU A 196 20.18 0.53 -1.86
C LEU A 196 18.98 0.50 -2.80
N SER A 197 18.97 1.33 -3.85
CA SER A 197 17.93 1.36 -4.88
C SER A 197 17.84 0.04 -5.63
N ASN A 198 18.96 -0.57 -6.01
CA ASN A 198 18.97 -1.89 -6.66
C ASN A 198 18.38 -2.98 -5.74
N ILE A 199 18.68 -2.97 -4.45
CA ILE A 199 18.10 -3.91 -3.48
C ILE A 199 16.60 -3.63 -3.31
N ALA A 200 16.20 -2.37 -3.16
CA ALA A 200 14.81 -1.95 -3.03
C ALA A 200 13.95 -2.34 -4.24
N SER A 201 14.49 -2.23 -5.45
CA SER A 201 13.76 -2.53 -6.69
C SER A 201 13.28 -3.98 -6.79
N VAL A 202 13.91 -4.91 -6.08
CA VAL A 202 13.52 -6.34 -6.05
C VAL A 202 12.26 -6.57 -5.21
N THR A 203 11.90 -5.65 -4.30
CA THR A 203 10.80 -5.79 -3.33
C THR A 203 9.47 -6.14 -4.01
N THR A 204 9.01 -5.30 -4.90
CA THR A 204 7.69 -5.47 -5.55
C THR A 204 7.63 -6.67 -6.49
N PRO A 205 8.58 -6.89 -7.41
CA PRO A 205 8.57 -8.07 -8.26
C PRO A 205 8.60 -9.37 -7.47
N LEU A 206 9.42 -9.45 -6.43
CA LEU A 206 9.55 -10.64 -5.62
C LEU A 206 8.26 -10.95 -4.82
N ALA A 207 7.63 -9.92 -4.25
CA ALA A 207 6.35 -10.04 -3.57
C ALA A 207 5.24 -10.51 -4.53
N LEU A 208 5.18 -9.95 -5.74
CA LEU A 208 4.17 -10.32 -6.75
C LEU A 208 4.34 -11.77 -7.24
N LEU A 209 5.58 -12.20 -7.50
CA LEU A 209 5.88 -13.60 -7.84
C LEU A 209 5.47 -14.54 -6.71
N SER A 210 5.77 -14.19 -5.46
CA SER A 210 5.38 -14.98 -4.28
C SER A 210 3.86 -15.05 -4.11
N ILE A 211 3.14 -13.92 -4.29
CA ILE A 211 1.67 -13.88 -4.30
C ILE A 211 1.11 -14.84 -5.35
N GLY A 212 1.62 -14.78 -6.59
CA GLY A 212 1.17 -15.63 -7.68
C GLY A 212 1.45 -17.10 -7.41
N ALA A 213 2.69 -17.46 -7.04
CA ALA A 213 3.10 -18.84 -6.80
C ALA A 213 2.38 -19.47 -5.59
N SER A 214 2.03 -18.66 -4.58
CA SER A 214 1.30 -19.09 -3.39
C SER A 214 -0.22 -19.01 -3.54
N PHE A 215 -0.75 -18.69 -4.72
CA PHE A 215 -2.18 -18.48 -4.92
C PHE A 215 -2.96 -19.79 -4.89
N GLU A 216 -3.88 -19.91 -3.92
CA GLU A 216 -4.76 -21.06 -3.73
C GLU A 216 -6.20 -20.70 -4.13
N GLY A 217 -6.58 -20.98 -5.38
CA GLY A 217 -7.90 -20.60 -5.94
C GLY A 217 -9.08 -21.09 -5.11
N ALA A 218 -9.06 -22.33 -4.61
CA ALA A 218 -10.12 -22.89 -3.77
C ALA A 218 -10.31 -22.11 -2.45
N LYS A 219 -9.23 -21.66 -1.82
CA LYS A 219 -9.32 -20.81 -0.62
C LYS A 219 -9.74 -19.39 -0.95
N ALA A 220 -9.26 -18.84 -2.08
CA ALA A 220 -9.64 -17.51 -2.55
C ALA A 220 -11.15 -17.40 -2.82
N ILE A 221 -11.76 -18.41 -3.45
CA ILE A 221 -13.20 -18.47 -3.69
C ILE A 221 -14.00 -18.45 -2.38
N LYS A 222 -13.55 -19.17 -1.34
CA LYS A 222 -14.21 -19.16 -0.03
C LYS A 222 -14.17 -17.78 0.65
N LYS A 223 -13.20 -16.94 0.31
CA LYS A 223 -13.03 -15.59 0.85
C LYS A 223 -13.46 -14.49 -0.14
N LEU A 224 -14.16 -14.85 -1.24
CA LEU A 224 -14.51 -13.91 -2.30
C LEU A 224 -15.34 -12.72 -1.79
N GLY A 225 -16.32 -12.95 -0.92
CA GLY A 225 -17.15 -11.88 -0.35
C GLY A 225 -16.31 -10.83 0.40
N PRO A 226 -15.54 -11.20 1.42
CA PRO A 226 -14.62 -10.28 2.09
C PRO A 226 -13.60 -9.63 1.14
N THR A 227 -13.08 -10.38 0.15
CA THR A 227 -12.14 -9.84 -0.84
C THR A 227 -12.76 -8.71 -1.66
N LEU A 228 -13.97 -8.93 -2.21
CA LEU A 228 -14.67 -7.92 -3.00
C LEU A 228 -15.07 -6.71 -2.16
N ALA A 229 -15.49 -6.93 -0.91
CA ALA A 229 -15.81 -5.84 0.01
C ALA A 229 -14.57 -4.97 0.31
N ALA A 230 -13.42 -5.58 0.63
CA ALA A 230 -12.18 -4.85 0.87
C ALA A 230 -11.71 -4.13 -0.42
N ALA A 231 -11.80 -4.79 -1.58
CA ALA A 231 -11.43 -4.20 -2.86
C ALA A 231 -12.32 -3.00 -3.21
N PHE A 232 -13.63 -3.08 -2.99
CA PHE A 232 -14.56 -1.97 -3.20
C PHE A 232 -14.26 -0.80 -2.25
N ILE A 233 -14.08 -1.06 -0.96
CA ILE A 233 -13.71 -0.03 0.02
C ILE A 233 -12.44 0.67 -0.45
N LYS A 234 -11.43 -0.09 -0.89
CA LYS A 234 -10.13 0.44 -1.28
C LYS A 234 -10.17 1.25 -2.57
N THR A 235 -10.86 0.77 -3.61
CA THR A 235 -10.80 1.41 -4.93
C THR A 235 -11.88 2.46 -5.14
N VAL A 236 -12.97 2.39 -4.39
CA VAL A 236 -14.13 3.28 -4.54
C VAL A 236 -14.50 3.96 -3.23
N GLY A 237 -14.65 3.20 -2.14
CA GLY A 237 -15.26 3.68 -0.90
C GLY A 237 -14.50 4.84 -0.26
N LEU A 238 -13.18 4.71 -0.06
CA LEU A 238 -12.37 5.78 0.54
C LEU A 238 -12.35 7.03 -0.32
N ALA A 239 -12.21 6.90 -1.64
CA ALA A 239 -12.24 8.01 -2.57
C ALA A 239 -13.61 8.72 -2.55
N ALA A 240 -14.71 7.97 -2.53
CA ALA A 240 -16.07 8.51 -2.49
C ALA A 240 -16.35 9.35 -1.24
N VAL A 241 -15.72 9.02 -0.11
CA VAL A 241 -15.89 9.77 1.14
C VAL A 241 -14.97 10.98 1.21
N PHE A 242 -13.68 10.80 0.93
CA PHE A 242 -12.69 11.83 1.21
C PHE A 242 -12.43 12.81 0.05
N LEU A 243 -12.68 12.45 -1.23
CA LEU A 243 -12.51 13.41 -2.34
C LEU A 243 -13.51 14.58 -2.28
N PRO A 244 -14.82 14.37 -1.99
CA PRO A 244 -15.73 15.50 -1.80
C PRO A 244 -15.29 16.44 -0.66
N CYS A 245 -14.77 15.87 0.45
CA CYS A 245 -14.22 16.66 1.55
C CYS A 245 -12.99 17.47 1.09
N ALA A 246 -12.12 16.87 0.29
CA ALA A 246 -10.94 17.53 -0.26
C ALA A 246 -11.35 18.70 -1.19
N VAL A 247 -12.31 18.47 -2.07
CA VAL A 247 -12.86 19.51 -2.97
C VAL A 247 -13.47 20.67 -2.18
N ALA A 248 -14.23 20.38 -1.10
CA ALA A 248 -14.82 21.38 -0.21
C ALA A 248 -13.76 22.19 0.55
N LEU A 249 -12.63 21.60 0.87
CA LEU A 249 -11.48 22.26 1.49
C LEU A 249 -10.64 23.08 0.48
N GLY A 250 -10.99 23.06 -0.80
CA GLY A 250 -10.34 23.87 -1.83
C GLY A 250 -9.14 23.20 -2.50
N PHE A 251 -8.86 21.93 -2.29
CA PHE A 251 -7.82 21.21 -3.03
C PHE A 251 -8.20 21.09 -4.52
N ARG A 252 -7.20 21.23 -5.42
CA ARG A 252 -7.39 21.20 -6.88
C ARG A 252 -6.19 20.54 -7.57
N ASN A 253 -6.36 20.20 -8.84
CA ASN A 253 -5.32 19.74 -9.76
C ASN A 253 -4.43 18.63 -9.16
N GLU A 254 -3.12 18.88 -9.02
CA GLU A 254 -2.14 17.93 -8.53
C GLU A 254 -2.46 17.38 -7.12
N GLU A 255 -2.98 18.23 -6.24
CA GLU A 255 -3.39 17.83 -4.89
C GLU A 255 -4.50 16.77 -4.95
N LEU A 256 -5.54 16.98 -5.76
CA LEU A 256 -6.65 16.02 -5.90
C LEU A 256 -6.22 14.73 -6.56
N ILE A 257 -5.31 14.77 -7.53
CA ILE A 257 -4.76 13.55 -8.15
C ILE A 257 -3.93 12.78 -7.13
N ALA A 258 -3.08 13.45 -6.34
CA ALA A 258 -2.32 12.79 -5.28
C ALA A 258 -3.26 12.14 -4.23
N LEU A 259 -4.31 12.85 -3.81
CA LEU A 259 -5.32 12.31 -2.89
C LEU A 259 -6.10 11.14 -3.51
N LEU A 260 -6.47 11.23 -4.78
CA LEU A 260 -7.13 10.11 -5.47
C LEU A 260 -6.24 8.87 -5.48
N ILE A 261 -4.94 9.01 -5.77
CA ILE A 261 -3.99 7.88 -5.75
C ILE A 261 -3.85 7.33 -4.34
N MET A 262 -3.72 8.18 -3.32
CA MET A 262 -3.65 7.78 -1.92
C MET A 262 -4.87 6.94 -1.51
N LEU A 263 -6.06 7.37 -1.92
CA LEU A 263 -7.33 6.77 -1.50
C LEU A 263 -7.77 5.61 -2.38
N GLY A 264 -7.55 5.67 -3.70
CA GLY A 264 -8.14 4.79 -4.71
C GLY A 264 -7.15 3.89 -5.47
N SER A 265 -5.83 4.01 -5.26
CA SER A 265 -4.86 3.09 -5.91
C SER A 265 -4.95 1.67 -5.32
N PRO A 266 -4.48 0.63 -6.04
CA PRO A 266 -4.60 -0.74 -5.57
C PRO A 266 -3.87 -0.99 -4.25
N THR A 267 -4.28 -2.04 -3.58
CA THR A 267 -3.60 -2.54 -2.38
C THR A 267 -2.17 -2.96 -2.71
N THR A 268 -1.22 -2.49 -1.91
CA THR A 268 0.21 -2.77 -2.15
C THR A 268 0.57 -4.23 -1.91
N PRO A 269 1.44 -4.86 -2.75
CA PRO A 269 1.95 -6.22 -2.54
C PRO A 269 2.64 -6.43 -1.18
N SER A 270 3.24 -5.38 -0.62
CA SER A 270 3.86 -5.45 0.71
C SER A 270 2.87 -5.80 1.84
N SER A 271 1.56 -5.58 1.63
CA SER A 271 0.53 -6.00 2.59
C SER A 271 0.46 -7.52 2.73
N TYR A 272 0.62 -8.27 1.64
CA TYR A 272 0.72 -9.73 1.67
C TYR A 272 1.96 -10.20 2.44
N VAL A 273 3.11 -9.63 2.11
CA VAL A 273 4.39 -9.97 2.77
C VAL A 273 4.30 -9.74 4.27
N MET A 274 3.71 -8.61 4.70
CA MET A 274 3.52 -8.32 6.13
C MET A 274 2.57 -9.32 6.78
N ALA A 275 1.41 -9.60 6.18
CA ALA A 275 0.43 -10.56 6.71
C ALA A 275 1.08 -11.95 6.92
N LYS A 276 1.77 -12.47 5.90
CA LYS A 276 2.46 -13.77 5.98
C LYS A 276 3.52 -13.82 7.08
N ASN A 277 4.37 -12.80 7.18
CA ASN A 277 5.46 -12.79 8.17
C ASN A 277 4.96 -12.48 9.60
N MET A 278 3.72 -11.98 9.76
CA MET A 278 3.11 -11.67 11.05
C MET A 278 2.04 -12.70 11.47
N GLY A 279 2.06 -13.91 10.87
CA GLY A 279 1.27 -15.05 11.33
C GLY A 279 -0.15 -15.12 10.79
N HIS A 280 -0.47 -14.38 9.73
CA HIS A 280 -1.73 -14.48 8.99
C HIS A 280 -1.60 -15.45 7.81
N GLU A 281 -2.74 -15.93 7.29
CA GLU A 281 -2.76 -16.85 6.16
C GLU A 281 -2.31 -16.19 4.84
N GLY A 282 -2.60 -14.90 4.65
CA GLY A 282 -2.25 -14.11 3.49
C GLY A 282 -3.15 -14.33 2.26
N VAL A 283 -4.09 -15.27 2.30
CA VAL A 283 -4.96 -15.60 1.16
C VAL A 283 -5.90 -14.44 0.80
N LEU A 284 -6.52 -13.82 1.80
CA LEU A 284 -7.39 -12.66 1.56
C LEU A 284 -6.58 -11.49 1.01
N THR A 285 -5.43 -11.22 1.59
CA THR A 285 -4.57 -10.10 1.15
C THR A 285 -4.06 -10.32 -0.27
N ALA A 286 -3.61 -11.55 -0.63
CA ALA A 286 -3.20 -11.90 -1.99
C ALA A 286 -4.34 -11.68 -3.00
N SER A 287 -5.55 -12.15 -2.67
CA SER A 287 -6.75 -11.99 -3.50
C SER A 287 -7.13 -10.51 -3.65
N CYS A 288 -7.00 -9.71 -2.58
CA CYS A 288 -7.26 -8.26 -2.63
C CYS A 288 -6.23 -7.53 -3.49
N VAL A 289 -4.94 -7.88 -3.42
CA VAL A 289 -3.91 -7.28 -4.30
C VAL A 289 -4.29 -7.54 -5.76
N ALA A 290 -4.63 -8.77 -6.13
CA ALA A 290 -5.05 -9.11 -7.49
C ALA A 290 -6.31 -8.35 -7.92
N ALA A 291 -7.37 -8.41 -7.11
CA ALA A 291 -8.67 -7.78 -7.42
C ALA A 291 -8.55 -6.25 -7.52
N THR A 292 -7.88 -5.60 -6.55
CA THR A 292 -7.72 -4.14 -6.57
C THR A 292 -6.83 -3.67 -7.70
N THR A 293 -5.82 -4.45 -8.11
CA THR A 293 -4.98 -4.12 -9.28
C THR A 293 -5.80 -4.10 -10.56
N LEU A 294 -6.70 -5.07 -10.76
CA LEU A 294 -7.60 -5.09 -11.91
C LEU A 294 -8.66 -3.98 -11.86
N PHE A 295 -9.29 -3.80 -10.70
CA PHE A 295 -10.36 -2.81 -10.57
C PHE A 295 -9.86 -1.37 -10.56
N SER A 296 -8.64 -1.12 -10.11
CA SER A 296 -8.09 0.24 -10.03
C SER A 296 -7.95 0.91 -11.39
N ALA A 297 -7.68 0.17 -12.47
CA ALA A 297 -7.64 0.75 -13.81
C ALA A 297 -8.96 1.42 -14.18
N LEU A 298 -10.08 0.78 -13.86
CA LEU A 298 -11.42 1.31 -14.12
C LEU A 298 -11.81 2.40 -13.10
N SER A 299 -11.56 2.16 -11.81
CA SER A 299 -11.96 3.10 -10.75
C SER A 299 -11.16 4.41 -10.81
N LEU A 300 -9.85 4.37 -11.06
CA LEU A 300 -9.05 5.58 -11.21
C LEU A 300 -9.49 6.38 -12.45
N THR A 301 -9.73 5.70 -13.57
CA THR A 301 -10.24 6.35 -14.78
C THR A 301 -11.61 7.00 -14.52
N PHE A 302 -12.51 6.33 -13.83
CA PHE A 302 -13.80 6.85 -13.43
C PHE A 302 -13.66 8.11 -12.54
N TRP A 303 -12.83 8.04 -11.50
CA TRP A 303 -12.62 9.17 -10.60
C TRP A 303 -11.97 10.36 -11.28
N ILE A 304 -10.98 10.14 -12.16
CA ILE A 304 -10.39 11.22 -12.98
C ILE A 304 -11.46 11.85 -13.86
N PHE A 305 -12.32 11.05 -14.47
CA PHE A 305 -13.43 11.57 -15.27
C PHE A 305 -14.40 12.43 -14.43
N VAL A 306 -14.77 11.97 -13.23
CA VAL A 306 -15.65 12.72 -12.31
C VAL A 306 -15.00 14.04 -11.90
N LEU A 307 -13.73 14.04 -11.53
CA LEU A 307 -13.01 15.24 -11.11
C LEU A 307 -12.85 16.24 -12.27
N ARG A 308 -12.58 15.76 -13.49
CA ARG A 308 -12.53 16.62 -14.69
C ARG A 308 -13.89 17.21 -15.07
N SER A 309 -14.92 16.38 -15.08
CA SER A 309 -16.29 16.83 -15.39
C SER A 309 -16.81 17.85 -14.38
N GLY A 310 -16.34 17.77 -13.13
CA GLY A 310 -16.63 18.75 -12.10
C GLY A 310 -15.78 20.04 -12.18
N GLY A 311 -14.82 20.12 -13.11
CA GLY A 311 -13.91 21.27 -13.23
C GLY A 311 -12.89 21.39 -12.09
N TYR A 312 -12.61 20.30 -11.37
CA TYR A 312 -11.70 20.29 -10.20
C TYR A 312 -10.25 20.00 -10.59
N ILE A 313 -10.03 19.36 -11.75
CA ILE A 313 -8.71 19.08 -12.32
C ILE A 313 -8.71 19.46 -13.82
N ALA A 314 -7.56 19.95 -14.30
CA ALA A 314 -7.35 20.31 -15.70
C ALA A 314 -7.29 19.10 -16.65
#